data_57aa274061c531cc85d320187b6bf29b
#
_entry.id   57aa274061c531cc85d320187b6bf29b
#
_cell.length_a   1.000
_cell.length_b   1.000
_cell.length_c   1.000
_cell.angle_alpha   90.00
_cell.angle_beta   90.00
_cell.angle_gamma   90.00
#
_symmetry.space_group_name_H-M   'P 1'
#
loop_
_entity.id
_entity.type
_entity.pdbx_description
1 polymer ?
#
loop_
_entity_poly.entity_id
_entity_poly.type
_entity_poly.pdbx_seq_one_letter_code
_entity_poly.pdbx_strand_id
1 'polypeptide(L)'
;PIPPHTSGIGSAEDSLRSVYSISPQKKIQNSKQGDAEPILRYQLRLVNGKREDAVRTFTLNYFLADGTCAIREPPLRNSGHVGGSFSKRHRVKKPDRFQSLEPKPAAPSDAFEAAPVTAYYEASDLYVGATIEFVGKTFEVVKCDEFTLSYMEEHKFAQSDISTLRVASENLVRLPYTCTEQDLQQVLALTPQEAVTLARAARKHAGTDQGAHVSSEAVRRVLLGV
;
A
#
# COMPACT_ATOMS: atom_id res chain seq x y z
N PRO A 1 45.46 -26.48 -7.58
CA PRO A 1 45.45 -27.90 -7.23
C PRO A 1 44.00 -28.36 -7.15
N ILE A 2 43.63 -29.34 -7.96
CA ILE A 2 42.31 -29.94 -8.00
C ILE A 2 42.17 -30.78 -6.70
N PRO A 3 41.10 -30.63 -5.92
CA PRO A 3 40.92 -31.46 -4.73
C PRO A 3 40.78 -32.92 -5.13
N PRO A 4 41.36 -33.84 -4.33
CA PRO A 4 41.28 -35.26 -4.62
C PRO A 4 39.81 -35.71 -4.60
N HIS A 5 39.44 -36.57 -5.54
CA HIS A 5 38.13 -37.15 -5.65
C HIS A 5 37.85 -38.05 -4.44
N THR A 6 37.00 -37.60 -3.52
CA THR A 6 36.78 -38.29 -2.23
C THR A 6 35.48 -39.09 -2.17
N SER A 7 34.59 -39.02 -3.18
CA SER A 7 33.28 -39.65 -3.10
C SER A 7 33.16 -41.04 -3.73
N GLY A 8 34.18 -41.53 -4.46
CA GLY A 8 34.18 -42.87 -5.07
C GLY A 8 33.11 -43.14 -6.11
N ILE A 9 32.22 -42.19 -6.41
CA ILE A 9 31.12 -42.28 -7.36
C ILE A 9 31.22 -41.11 -8.34
N GLY A 10 31.46 -41.41 -9.60
CA GLY A 10 31.62 -40.44 -10.66
C GLY A 10 33.03 -40.36 -11.25
N SER A 11 33.15 -39.81 -12.45
CA SER A 11 34.44 -39.62 -13.12
C SER A 11 35.13 -38.33 -12.60
N ALA A 12 36.45 -38.23 -12.86
CA ALA A 12 37.21 -37.00 -12.56
C ALA A 12 36.61 -35.78 -13.29
N GLU A 13 36.01 -35.99 -14.47
CA GLU A 13 35.31 -34.94 -15.23
C GLU A 13 34.05 -34.47 -14.53
N ASP A 14 33.28 -35.37 -13.88
CA ASP A 14 32.08 -35.01 -13.13
C ASP A 14 32.41 -34.21 -11.88
N SER A 15 33.54 -34.57 -11.24
CA SER A 15 34.06 -33.82 -10.09
C SER A 15 34.53 -32.41 -10.52
N LEU A 16 35.17 -32.31 -11.67
CA LEU A 16 35.58 -31.04 -12.26
C LEU A 16 34.33 -30.20 -12.65
N ARG A 17 33.31 -30.79 -13.26
CA ARG A 17 32.05 -30.12 -13.55
C ARG A 17 31.36 -29.65 -12.29
N SER A 18 31.38 -30.40 -11.22
CA SER A 18 30.81 -30.00 -9.93
C SER A 18 31.52 -28.80 -9.32
N VAL A 19 32.88 -28.76 -9.43
CA VAL A 19 33.71 -27.66 -8.90
C VAL A 19 33.64 -26.42 -9.81
N TYR A 20 33.59 -26.61 -11.13
CA TYR A 20 33.53 -25.52 -12.11
C TYR A 20 32.11 -25.24 -12.64
N SER A 21 31.10 -26.06 -12.31
CA SER A 21 29.73 -25.71 -12.42
C SER A 21 29.44 -24.60 -11.42
N ILE A 22 29.97 -23.44 -11.72
CA ILE A 22 29.39 -22.19 -11.27
C ILE A 22 27.94 -22.33 -11.71
N SER A 23 27.07 -22.61 -10.75
CA SER A 23 25.62 -22.45 -10.98
C SER A 23 25.48 -21.15 -11.75
N PRO A 24 24.89 -21.15 -12.96
CA PRO A 24 24.76 -19.91 -13.71
C PRO A 24 24.17 -18.94 -12.71
N GLN A 25 24.97 -17.99 -12.26
CA GLN A 25 24.43 -16.93 -11.44
C GLN A 25 23.24 -16.48 -12.27
N LYS A 26 22.02 -16.72 -11.75
CA LYS A 26 20.86 -16.08 -12.33
C LYS A 26 21.34 -14.68 -12.57
N LYS A 27 21.61 -14.33 -13.83
CA LYS A 27 21.85 -12.96 -14.19
C LYS A 27 20.63 -12.30 -13.60
N ILE A 28 20.83 -11.68 -12.44
CA ILE A 28 19.90 -10.67 -11.97
C ILE A 28 19.93 -9.77 -13.19
N GLN A 29 18.90 -9.91 -14.02
CA GLN A 29 18.64 -8.90 -15.01
C GLN A 29 18.49 -7.68 -14.15
N ASN A 30 19.60 -6.93 -14.02
CA ASN A 30 19.52 -5.56 -13.63
C ASN A 30 18.58 -4.98 -14.67
N SER A 31 17.29 -5.01 -14.35
CA SER A 31 16.30 -4.21 -15.02
C SER A 31 16.99 -2.85 -15.09
N LYS A 32 17.24 -2.43 -16.32
CA LYS A 32 17.95 -1.21 -16.65
C LYS A 32 17.51 -0.19 -15.61
N GLN A 33 18.43 0.40 -14.90
CA GLN A 33 18.23 1.29 -13.75
C GLN A 33 17.45 2.57 -14.14
N GLY A 34 16.58 2.50 -15.15
CA GLY A 34 15.72 3.53 -15.69
C GLY A 34 14.22 3.24 -15.59
N ASP A 35 13.80 1.97 -15.48
CA ASP A 35 12.38 1.59 -15.51
C ASP A 35 12.03 0.77 -14.26
N ALA A 36 12.37 1.27 -13.07
CA ALA A 36 11.82 0.71 -11.86
C ALA A 36 10.30 0.92 -11.91
N GLU A 37 9.56 -0.15 -12.14
CA GLU A 37 8.09 -0.11 -12.11
C GLU A 37 7.64 0.62 -10.84
N PRO A 38 6.85 1.69 -10.94
CA PRO A 38 6.39 2.41 -9.77
C PRO A 38 5.50 1.47 -8.95
N ILE A 39 5.83 1.37 -7.65
CA ILE A 39 5.15 0.48 -6.71
C ILE A 39 4.59 1.35 -5.59
N LEU A 40 3.28 1.28 -5.40
CA LEU A 40 2.63 1.92 -4.27
C LEU A 40 2.73 1.00 -3.04
N ARG A 41 3.16 1.56 -1.91
CA ARG A 41 3.37 0.80 -0.68
C ARG A 41 2.47 1.29 0.43
N TYR A 42 1.76 0.33 1.03
CA TYR A 42 0.82 0.58 2.11
C TYR A 42 1.15 -0.30 3.31
N GLN A 43 1.00 0.25 4.49
CA GLN A 43 1.04 -0.50 5.74
C GLN A 43 -0.38 -0.91 6.12
N LEU A 44 -0.56 -2.20 6.38
CA LEU A 44 -1.85 -2.78 6.70
C LEU A 44 -1.89 -3.31 8.13
N ARG A 45 -3.08 -3.31 8.70
CA ARG A 45 -3.42 -3.96 9.97
C ARG A 45 -4.61 -4.89 9.75
N LEU A 46 -4.62 -6.03 10.45
CA LEU A 46 -5.74 -6.97 10.42
C LEU A 46 -6.91 -6.42 11.25
N VAL A 47 -8.12 -6.35 10.67
CA VAL A 47 -9.30 -5.77 11.33
C VAL A 47 -9.96 -6.77 12.27
N ASN A 48 -10.18 -8.00 11.83
CA ASN A 48 -10.90 -9.03 12.59
C ASN A 48 -9.97 -10.15 13.08
N GLY A 49 -8.75 -9.79 13.46
CA GLY A 49 -7.77 -10.73 14.01
C GLY A 49 -8.03 -11.06 15.48
N LYS A 50 -7.44 -12.16 15.93
CA LYS A 50 -7.34 -12.47 17.35
C LYS A 50 -6.52 -11.38 18.06
N ARG A 51 -6.58 -11.31 19.40
CA ARG A 51 -5.78 -10.36 20.19
C ARG A 51 -4.28 -10.43 19.85
N GLU A 52 -3.78 -11.61 19.52
CA GLU A 52 -2.40 -11.86 19.11
C GLU A 52 -2.06 -11.22 17.75
N ASP A 53 -3.04 -11.10 16.86
CA ASP A 53 -2.89 -10.50 15.53
C ASP A 53 -2.87 -8.95 15.56
N ALA A 54 -3.25 -8.33 16.67
CA ALA A 54 -3.31 -6.88 16.80
C ALA A 54 -1.93 -6.21 16.68
N VAL A 55 -0.86 -6.93 17.00
CA VAL A 55 0.54 -6.46 16.95
C VAL A 55 1.14 -6.67 15.55
N ARG A 56 0.50 -7.48 14.71
CA ARG A 56 1.01 -7.82 13.38
C ARG A 56 0.79 -6.68 12.41
N THR A 57 1.84 -6.31 11.71
CA THR A 57 1.81 -5.31 10.63
C THR A 57 2.14 -5.98 9.31
N PHE A 58 1.48 -5.56 8.26
CA PHE A 58 1.68 -6.09 6.92
C PHE A 58 2.04 -4.96 5.96
N THR A 59 2.80 -5.26 4.93
CA THR A 59 3.11 -4.33 3.85
C THR A 59 2.47 -4.83 2.56
N LEU A 60 1.58 -4.02 1.99
CA LEU A 60 1.00 -4.23 0.68
C LEU A 60 1.84 -3.48 -0.35
N ASN A 61 2.27 -4.17 -1.38
CA ASN A 61 2.88 -3.61 -2.57
C ASN A 61 1.88 -3.72 -3.72
N TYR A 62 1.45 -2.59 -4.27
CA TYR A 62 0.62 -2.52 -5.46
C TYR A 62 1.47 -2.12 -6.66
N PHE A 63 1.48 -2.95 -7.69
CA PHE A 63 2.28 -2.77 -8.91
C PHE A 63 1.42 -2.08 -9.96
N LEU A 64 1.77 -0.85 -10.30
CA LEU A 64 1.00 -0.03 -11.25
C LEU A 64 1.00 -0.59 -12.67
N ALA A 65 2.06 -1.29 -13.07
CA ALA A 65 2.20 -1.80 -14.43
C ALA A 65 1.12 -2.85 -14.80
N ASP A 66 0.71 -3.68 -13.86
CA ASP A 66 -0.19 -4.81 -14.12
C ASP A 66 -1.40 -4.89 -13.18
N GLY A 67 -1.52 -3.95 -12.24
CA GLY A 67 -2.61 -3.91 -11.26
C GLY A 67 -2.59 -5.10 -10.30
N THR A 68 -1.41 -5.69 -10.05
CA THR A 68 -1.24 -6.80 -9.11
C THR A 68 -0.85 -6.31 -7.73
N CYS A 69 -1.21 -7.09 -6.72
CA CYS A 69 -0.89 -6.85 -5.32
C CYS A 69 -0.06 -7.99 -4.75
N ALA A 70 0.83 -7.67 -3.82
CA ALA A 70 1.54 -8.64 -3.00
C ALA A 70 1.56 -8.17 -1.55
N ILE A 71 1.32 -9.07 -0.61
CA ILE A 71 1.37 -8.76 0.82
C ILE A 71 2.53 -9.50 1.46
N ARG A 72 3.30 -8.76 2.24
CA ARG A 72 4.42 -9.27 3.01
C ARG A 72 4.26 -8.89 4.48
N GLU A 73 4.58 -9.82 5.36
CA GLU A 73 4.70 -9.58 6.79
C GLU A 73 6.18 -9.39 7.13
N PRO A 74 6.60 -8.22 7.62
CA PRO A 74 7.96 -8.01 8.05
C PRO A 74 8.25 -8.87 9.29
N PRO A 75 9.46 -9.46 9.42
CA PRO A 75 9.81 -10.24 10.59
C PRO A 75 9.90 -9.32 11.81
N LEU A 76 9.10 -9.61 12.82
CA LEU A 76 9.12 -8.90 14.09
C LEU A 76 9.76 -9.79 15.16
N ARG A 77 10.80 -9.29 15.80
CA ARG A 77 11.55 -10.03 16.82
C ARG A 77 10.65 -10.33 18.02
N ASN A 78 10.67 -11.56 18.51
CA ASN A 78 9.90 -12.04 19.66
C ASN A 78 8.35 -11.94 19.51
N SER A 79 7.84 -11.84 18.32
CA SER A 79 6.38 -11.81 18.07
C SER A 79 5.71 -13.18 18.12
N GLY A 80 6.49 -14.27 18.06
CA GLY A 80 5.95 -15.62 17.88
C GLY A 80 5.45 -15.92 16.46
N HIS A 81 5.53 -14.97 15.54
CA HIS A 81 5.14 -15.12 14.15
C HIS A 81 6.36 -15.13 13.24
N VAL A 82 6.34 -16.03 12.27
CA VAL A 82 7.37 -16.07 11.23
C VAL A 82 6.96 -15.10 10.13
N GLY A 83 7.69 -13.99 9.98
CA GLY A 83 7.49 -13.04 8.89
C GLY A 83 7.80 -13.69 7.52
N GLY A 84 7.35 -13.06 6.45
CA GLY A 84 7.59 -13.53 5.09
C GLY A 84 6.52 -13.08 4.10
N SER A 85 6.38 -13.83 2.99
CA SER A 85 5.35 -13.58 2.01
C SER A 85 4.00 -14.10 2.54
N PHE A 86 3.08 -13.19 2.86
CA PHE A 86 1.71 -13.54 3.23
C PHE A 86 0.87 -13.90 1.99
N SER A 87 0.99 -13.10 0.94
CA SER A 87 0.35 -13.36 -0.35
C SER A 87 1.34 -13.08 -1.49
N LYS A 88 1.42 -14.02 -2.45
CA LYS A 88 2.19 -13.84 -3.68
C LYS A 88 1.54 -12.78 -4.57
N ARG A 89 2.31 -12.22 -5.50
CA ARG A 89 1.83 -11.24 -6.47
C ARG A 89 0.71 -11.81 -7.35
N HIS A 90 -0.48 -11.23 -7.30
CA HIS A 90 -1.64 -11.55 -8.14
C HIS A 90 -2.64 -10.39 -8.15
N ARG A 91 -3.57 -10.39 -9.09
CA ARG A 91 -4.72 -9.48 -9.10
C ARG A 91 -5.75 -9.92 -8.08
N VAL A 92 -6.23 -9.01 -7.27
CA VAL A 92 -7.20 -9.28 -6.19
C VAL A 92 -8.58 -8.80 -6.60
N LYS A 93 -9.53 -9.71 -6.51
CA LYS A 93 -10.93 -9.41 -6.82
C LYS A 93 -11.58 -8.64 -5.67
N LYS A 94 -12.39 -7.65 -5.99
CA LYS A 94 -13.27 -7.01 -5.00
C LYS A 94 -14.34 -8.00 -4.56
N PRO A 95 -14.69 -8.06 -3.26
CA PRO A 95 -15.81 -8.89 -2.80
C PRO A 95 -17.12 -8.46 -3.46
N ASP A 96 -18.01 -9.41 -3.71
CA ASP A 96 -19.26 -9.19 -4.45
C ASP A 96 -20.14 -8.09 -3.84
N ARG A 97 -20.02 -7.85 -2.52
CA ARG A 97 -20.72 -6.75 -1.83
C ARG A 97 -20.37 -5.35 -2.36
N PHE A 98 -19.21 -5.17 -3.00
CA PHE A 98 -18.84 -3.90 -3.64
C PHE A 98 -19.21 -3.84 -5.11
N GLN A 99 -19.53 -4.97 -5.74
CA GLN A 99 -19.96 -5.03 -7.14
C GLN A 99 -21.43 -4.58 -7.31
N SER A 100 -22.22 -4.58 -6.24
CA SER A 100 -23.64 -4.25 -6.29
C SER A 100 -23.94 -2.75 -6.40
N LEU A 101 -22.97 -1.88 -6.23
CA LEU A 101 -23.14 -0.42 -6.24
C LEU A 101 -22.94 0.21 -7.63
N GLU A 102 -22.33 -0.50 -8.56
CA GLU A 102 -22.23 -0.04 -9.94
C GLU A 102 -23.55 -0.36 -10.68
N PRO A 103 -24.19 0.63 -11.33
CA PRO A 103 -25.38 0.38 -12.13
C PRO A 103 -25.01 -0.58 -13.27
N LYS A 104 -25.52 -1.80 -13.19
CA LYS A 104 -25.35 -2.81 -14.23
C LYS A 104 -25.86 -2.22 -15.55
N PRO A 105 -25.01 -2.02 -16.58
CA PRO A 105 -25.50 -1.59 -17.86
C PRO A 105 -26.54 -2.61 -18.32
N ALA A 106 -27.74 -2.12 -18.71
CA ALA A 106 -28.81 -2.96 -19.21
C ALA A 106 -28.27 -3.75 -20.40
N ALA A 107 -28.08 -5.06 -20.20
CA ALA A 107 -27.62 -5.94 -21.26
C ALA A 107 -28.70 -5.97 -22.35
N PRO A 108 -28.35 -5.83 -23.64
CA PRO A 108 -29.27 -6.12 -24.72
C PRO A 108 -29.71 -7.57 -24.61
N SER A 109 -31.00 -7.84 -24.84
CA SER A 109 -31.71 -9.11 -24.61
C SER A 109 -31.14 -10.34 -25.35
N ASP A 110 -30.13 -10.19 -26.18
CA ASP A 110 -29.59 -11.25 -27.06
C ASP A 110 -28.12 -11.59 -26.77
N ALA A 111 -27.57 -11.12 -25.63
CA ALA A 111 -26.22 -11.46 -25.24
C ALA A 111 -26.21 -12.81 -24.48
N PHE A 112 -25.70 -13.83 -25.12
CA PHE A 112 -25.14 -15.05 -24.53
C PHE A 112 -24.46 -14.67 -23.19
N GLU A 113 -24.90 -15.25 -22.06
CA GLU A 113 -24.55 -14.92 -20.70
C GLU A 113 -23.18 -14.23 -20.55
N ALA A 114 -23.20 -12.91 -20.47
CA ALA A 114 -21.97 -12.16 -20.21
C ALA A 114 -21.45 -12.60 -18.84
N ALA A 115 -20.24 -13.19 -18.83
CA ALA A 115 -19.57 -13.60 -17.63
C ALA A 115 -19.58 -12.43 -16.61
N PRO A 116 -19.82 -12.69 -15.33
CA PRO A 116 -19.88 -11.64 -14.33
C PRO A 116 -18.60 -10.78 -14.38
N VAL A 117 -18.75 -9.49 -14.60
CA VAL A 117 -17.63 -8.56 -14.63
C VAL A 117 -16.99 -8.58 -13.23
N THR A 118 -15.93 -9.34 -13.10
CA THR A 118 -15.16 -9.40 -11.86
C THR A 118 -14.39 -8.10 -11.71
N ALA A 119 -14.83 -7.24 -10.81
CA ALA A 119 -14.09 -6.04 -10.46
C ALA A 119 -12.85 -6.40 -9.63
N TYR A 120 -11.71 -5.82 -9.99
CA TYR A 120 -10.45 -5.95 -9.24
C TYR A 120 -10.18 -4.68 -8.47
N TYR A 121 -9.36 -4.77 -7.41
CA TYR A 121 -8.88 -3.58 -6.72
C TYR A 121 -7.95 -2.78 -7.64
N GLU A 122 -8.20 -1.49 -7.70
CA GLU A 122 -7.40 -0.51 -8.42
C GLU A 122 -6.64 0.40 -7.45
N ALA A 123 -5.70 1.18 -7.97
CA ALA A 123 -4.93 2.11 -7.15
C ALA A 123 -5.82 3.14 -6.41
N SER A 124 -6.93 3.53 -7.02
CA SER A 124 -7.94 4.45 -6.46
C SER A 124 -8.67 3.91 -5.24
N ASP A 125 -8.73 2.58 -5.09
CA ASP A 125 -9.39 1.93 -3.94
C ASP A 125 -8.48 1.84 -2.71
N LEU A 126 -7.18 2.08 -2.91
CA LEU A 126 -6.15 1.91 -1.91
C LEU A 126 -5.78 3.27 -1.31
N TYR A 127 -6.42 3.66 -0.22
CA TYR A 127 -6.16 4.90 0.51
C TYR A 127 -6.11 4.64 2.02
N VAL A 128 -5.56 5.55 2.79
CA VAL A 128 -5.47 5.40 4.25
C VAL A 128 -6.87 5.36 4.87
N GLY A 129 -7.16 4.34 5.65
CA GLY A 129 -8.48 4.05 6.19
C GLY A 129 -9.34 3.13 5.31
N ALA A 130 -8.89 2.79 4.10
CA ALA A 130 -9.60 1.82 3.26
C ALA A 130 -9.53 0.41 3.87
N THR A 131 -10.61 -0.33 3.68
CA THR A 131 -10.71 -1.74 4.09
C THR A 131 -10.61 -2.64 2.86
N ILE A 132 -9.67 -3.56 2.88
CA ILE A 132 -9.37 -4.46 1.76
C ILE A 132 -9.52 -5.90 2.23
N GLU A 133 -10.10 -6.74 1.39
CA GLU A 133 -10.24 -8.16 1.67
C GLU A 133 -9.24 -8.98 0.84
N PHE A 134 -8.35 -9.69 1.52
CA PHE A 134 -7.32 -10.54 0.93
C PHE A 134 -7.37 -11.93 1.53
N VAL A 135 -7.48 -12.95 0.67
CA VAL A 135 -7.44 -14.37 1.09
C VAL A 135 -8.36 -14.63 2.30
N GLY A 136 -9.59 -14.09 2.25
CA GLY A 136 -10.59 -14.26 3.30
C GLY A 136 -10.27 -13.53 4.62
N LYS A 137 -9.30 -12.62 4.61
CA LYS A 137 -8.98 -11.75 5.76
C LYS A 137 -9.19 -10.28 5.39
N THR A 138 -9.69 -9.53 6.35
CA THR A 138 -9.96 -8.10 6.19
C THR A 138 -8.80 -7.30 6.77
N PHE A 139 -8.23 -6.42 5.96
CA PHE A 139 -7.15 -5.52 6.32
C PHE A 139 -7.61 -4.07 6.23
N GLU A 140 -7.11 -3.25 7.10
CA GLU A 140 -7.25 -1.81 7.08
C GLU A 140 -5.92 -1.17 6.68
N VAL A 141 -5.95 -0.22 5.77
CA VAL A 141 -4.78 0.57 5.39
C VAL A 141 -4.52 1.63 6.45
N VAL A 142 -3.40 1.52 7.16
CA VAL A 142 -3.05 2.42 8.26
C VAL A 142 -2.18 3.58 7.78
N LYS A 143 -1.22 3.30 6.90
CA LYS A 143 -0.27 4.27 6.37
C LYS A 143 0.13 3.94 4.94
N CYS A 144 0.62 4.92 4.22
CA CYS A 144 1.32 4.74 2.96
C CYS A 144 2.65 5.49 2.97
N ASP A 145 3.52 5.18 2.02
CA ASP A 145 4.80 5.86 1.88
C ASP A 145 4.65 7.22 1.17
N GLU A 146 5.69 8.03 1.23
CA GLU A 146 5.72 9.38 0.64
C GLU A 146 5.51 9.37 -0.86
N PHE A 147 6.09 8.38 -1.55
CA PHE A 147 5.90 8.21 -2.99
C PHE A 147 4.42 7.93 -3.32
N THR A 148 3.77 7.05 -2.56
CA THR A 148 2.36 6.73 -2.74
C THR A 148 1.46 7.94 -2.53
N LEU A 149 1.73 8.76 -1.50
CA LEU A 149 0.99 10.00 -1.24
C LEU A 149 1.16 10.99 -2.40
N SER A 150 2.38 11.20 -2.88
CA SER A 150 2.67 12.06 -4.03
C SER A 150 1.95 11.59 -5.28
N TYR A 151 1.96 10.29 -5.53
CA TYR A 151 1.26 9.69 -6.65
C TYR A 151 -0.24 9.93 -6.61
N MET A 152 -0.87 9.74 -5.43
CA MET A 152 -2.31 9.97 -5.23
C MET A 152 -2.69 11.44 -5.46
N GLU A 153 -1.86 12.38 -4.99
CA GLU A 153 -2.08 13.82 -5.19
C GLU A 153 -1.94 14.21 -6.66
N GLU A 154 -0.89 13.72 -7.34
CA GLU A 154 -0.64 14.00 -8.76
C GLU A 154 -1.78 13.50 -9.64
N HIS A 155 -2.29 12.30 -9.35
CA HIS A 155 -3.39 11.68 -10.09
C HIS A 155 -4.78 12.10 -9.60
N LYS A 156 -4.85 13.05 -8.65
CA LYS A 156 -6.10 13.63 -8.11
C LYS A 156 -7.12 12.57 -7.70
N PHE A 157 -6.67 11.58 -6.92
CA PHE A 157 -7.61 10.63 -6.34
C PHE A 157 -8.60 11.38 -5.46
N ALA A 158 -9.89 11.02 -5.52
CA ALA A 158 -10.96 11.74 -4.83
C ALA A 158 -10.69 11.89 -3.32
N GLN A 159 -10.05 10.90 -2.71
CA GLN A 159 -9.72 10.90 -1.28
C GLN A 159 -8.51 11.78 -0.92
N SER A 160 -7.76 12.25 -1.92
CA SER A 160 -6.55 13.09 -1.74
C SER A 160 -6.75 14.53 -2.19
N ASP A 161 -7.96 14.91 -2.57
CA ASP A 161 -8.26 16.26 -3.04
C ASP A 161 -8.67 17.18 -1.89
N ILE A 162 -7.78 18.10 -1.52
CA ILE A 162 -8.01 19.08 -0.44
C ILE A 162 -9.14 20.05 -0.80
N SER A 163 -9.34 20.33 -2.09
CA SER A 163 -10.37 21.28 -2.53
C SER A 163 -11.80 20.84 -2.23
N THR A 164 -11.98 19.53 -2.03
CA THR A 164 -13.29 18.94 -1.68
C THR A 164 -13.58 18.93 -0.20
N LEU A 165 -12.58 19.25 0.65
CA LEU A 165 -12.75 19.23 2.09
C LEU A 165 -13.70 20.33 2.56
N ARG A 166 -14.77 19.91 3.23
CA ARG A 166 -15.73 20.81 3.85
C ARG A 166 -15.54 20.77 5.36
N VAL A 167 -14.80 21.75 5.88
CA VAL A 167 -14.56 21.89 7.32
C VAL A 167 -15.38 23.07 7.86
N ALA A 168 -16.12 22.85 8.94
CA ALA A 168 -16.83 23.92 9.63
C ALA A 168 -15.81 24.89 10.28
N SER A 169 -15.98 26.18 10.06
CA SER A 169 -15.09 27.23 10.60
C SER A 169 -14.96 27.18 12.13
N GLU A 170 -16.00 26.73 12.82
CA GLU A 170 -16.01 26.57 14.28
C GLU A 170 -15.00 25.52 14.75
N ASN A 171 -14.82 24.44 13.99
CA ASN A 171 -13.88 23.39 14.32
C ASN A 171 -12.42 23.83 14.15
N LEU A 172 -12.16 24.75 13.21
CA LEU A 172 -10.83 25.33 13.03
C LEU A 172 -10.33 26.11 14.24
N VAL A 173 -11.25 26.72 15.01
CA VAL A 173 -10.91 27.47 16.23
C VAL A 173 -10.50 26.51 17.36
N ARG A 174 -11.06 25.30 17.37
CA ARG A 174 -10.80 24.29 18.41
C ARG A 174 -9.49 23.53 18.23
N LEU A 175 -8.79 23.73 17.10
CA LEU A 175 -7.51 23.06 16.87
C LEU A 175 -6.47 23.52 17.90
N PRO A 176 -5.70 22.57 18.50
CA PRO A 176 -4.55 22.90 19.32
C PRO A 176 -3.47 23.61 18.49
N TYR A 177 -2.59 24.37 19.13
CA TYR A 177 -1.54 25.13 18.43
C TYR A 177 -0.65 24.22 17.57
N THR A 178 -0.34 23.03 18.07
CA THR A 178 0.35 21.94 17.35
C THR A 178 -0.59 20.75 17.23
N CYS A 179 -0.90 20.35 16.01
CA CYS A 179 -1.85 19.29 15.71
C CYS A 179 -1.13 18.05 15.22
N THR A 180 -1.60 16.89 15.62
CA THR A 180 -1.28 15.61 15.00
C THR A 180 -2.32 15.24 13.95
N GLU A 181 -2.03 14.22 13.11
CA GLU A 181 -3.03 13.69 12.16
C GLU A 181 -4.29 13.18 12.88
N GLN A 182 -4.13 12.64 14.09
CA GLN A 182 -5.25 12.19 14.92
C GLN A 182 -6.12 13.36 15.43
N ASP A 183 -5.48 14.47 15.83
CA ASP A 183 -6.21 15.67 16.25
C ASP A 183 -7.02 16.24 15.07
N LEU A 184 -6.46 16.24 13.85
CA LEU A 184 -7.17 16.67 12.66
C LEU A 184 -8.38 15.78 12.36
N GLN A 185 -8.25 14.46 12.53
CA GLN A 185 -9.37 13.54 12.36
C GLN A 185 -10.50 13.81 13.37
N GLN A 186 -10.14 13.95 14.63
CA GLN A 186 -11.12 14.09 15.72
C GLN A 186 -11.79 15.47 15.74
N VAL A 187 -11.01 16.53 15.62
CA VAL A 187 -11.53 17.91 15.74
C VAL A 187 -12.25 18.34 14.48
N LEU A 188 -11.72 18.01 13.32
CA LEU A 188 -12.29 18.40 12.03
C LEU A 188 -13.25 17.37 11.46
N ALA A 189 -13.41 16.20 12.12
CA ALA A 189 -14.22 15.06 11.65
C ALA A 189 -13.85 14.58 10.24
N LEU A 190 -12.55 14.56 9.95
CA LEU A 190 -12.01 14.12 8.66
C LEU A 190 -11.77 12.62 8.63
N THR A 191 -11.81 12.06 7.43
CA THR A 191 -11.35 10.69 7.20
C THR A 191 -9.84 10.58 7.43
N PRO A 192 -9.30 9.38 7.70
CA PRO A 192 -7.86 9.20 7.90
C PRO A 192 -7.02 9.70 6.73
N GLN A 193 -7.47 9.46 5.49
CA GLN A 193 -6.76 9.93 4.29
C GLN A 193 -6.76 11.45 4.17
N GLU A 194 -7.92 12.09 4.37
CA GLU A 194 -8.05 13.55 4.32
C GLU A 194 -7.16 14.23 5.36
N ALA A 195 -7.10 13.68 6.58
CA ALA A 195 -6.24 14.21 7.63
C ALA A 195 -4.75 14.12 7.27
N VAL A 196 -4.31 13.00 6.69
CA VAL A 196 -2.92 12.83 6.21
C VAL A 196 -2.61 13.81 5.08
N THR A 197 -3.51 13.94 4.11
CA THR A 197 -3.33 14.86 2.97
C THR A 197 -3.29 16.32 3.43
N LEU A 198 -4.19 16.71 4.34
CA LEU A 198 -4.22 18.06 4.91
C LEU A 198 -2.97 18.36 5.75
N ALA A 199 -2.54 17.43 6.59
CA ALA A 199 -1.33 17.57 7.39
C ALA A 199 -0.10 17.74 6.49
N ARG A 200 -0.02 16.99 5.42
CA ARG A 200 1.06 17.08 4.45
C ARG A 200 1.07 18.42 3.71
N ALA A 201 -0.06 18.89 3.23
CA ALA A 201 -0.18 20.20 2.59
C ALA A 201 0.21 21.33 3.55
N ALA A 202 -0.22 21.25 4.81
CA ALA A 202 0.13 22.25 5.82
C ALA A 202 1.62 22.23 6.16
N ARG A 203 2.29 21.05 6.20
CA ARG A 203 3.76 20.95 6.34
C ARG A 203 4.48 21.61 5.17
N LYS A 204 4.04 21.31 3.95
CA LYS A 204 4.59 21.90 2.72
C LYS A 204 4.47 23.43 2.73
N HIS A 205 3.33 23.94 3.19
CA HIS A 205 3.09 25.39 3.34
C HIS A 205 3.98 26.03 4.41
N ALA A 206 4.22 25.31 5.52
CA ALA A 206 5.08 25.78 6.61
C ALA A 206 6.58 25.64 6.33
N GLY A 207 6.97 24.99 5.22
CA GLY A 207 8.37 24.73 4.89
C GLY A 207 9.06 23.75 5.83
N THR A 208 8.30 22.96 6.60
CA THR A 208 8.78 21.95 7.54
C THR A 208 8.43 20.57 7.02
N ASP A 209 9.30 19.99 6.23
CA ASP A 209 9.04 18.69 5.60
C ASP A 209 9.12 17.50 6.57
N GLN A 210 9.66 17.68 7.76
CA GLN A 210 9.89 16.60 8.72
C GLN A 210 9.30 16.91 10.09
N GLY A 211 8.22 16.24 10.45
CA GLY A 211 7.64 16.32 11.78
C GLY A 211 6.28 15.62 11.87
N ALA A 212 6.02 15.00 13.04
CA ALA A 212 4.70 14.41 13.32
C ALA A 212 3.63 15.49 13.63
N HIS A 213 4.06 16.73 13.86
CA HIS A 213 3.19 17.83 14.28
C HIS A 213 3.08 18.90 13.21
N VAL A 214 1.91 19.49 13.10
CA VAL A 214 1.58 20.57 12.18
C VAL A 214 1.03 21.76 12.95
N SER A 215 1.41 22.99 12.56
CA SER A 215 0.84 24.19 13.17
C SER A 215 -0.61 24.38 12.73
N SER A 216 -1.49 24.71 13.68
CA SER A 216 -2.90 25.03 13.38
C SER A 216 -3.04 26.24 12.45
N GLU A 217 -2.08 27.15 12.47
CA GLU A 217 -2.04 28.29 11.55
C GLU A 217 -1.80 27.84 10.10
N ALA A 218 -0.85 26.91 9.88
CA ALA A 218 -0.60 26.36 8.56
C ALA A 218 -1.82 25.60 8.02
N VAL A 219 -2.52 24.84 8.88
CA VAL A 219 -3.77 24.17 8.52
C VAL A 219 -4.84 25.16 8.06
N ARG A 220 -5.01 26.26 8.82
CA ARG A 220 -5.98 27.31 8.46
C ARG A 220 -5.64 27.98 7.13
N ARG A 221 -4.38 28.29 6.87
CA ARG A 221 -3.94 28.85 5.60
C ARG A 221 -4.26 27.96 4.42
N VAL A 222 -3.98 26.69 4.53
CA VAL A 222 -4.28 25.70 3.46
C VAL A 222 -5.78 25.61 3.19
N LEU A 223 -6.62 25.59 4.24
CA LEU A 223 -8.08 25.47 4.09
C LEU A 223 -8.76 26.76 3.65
N LEU A 224 -8.23 27.90 4.00
CA LEU A 224 -8.77 29.22 3.64
C LEU A 224 -8.18 29.78 2.33
N GLY A 225 -7.12 29.15 1.80
CA GLY A 225 -6.45 29.56 0.57
C GLY A 225 -5.68 30.89 0.71
N VAL A 226 -5.17 31.20 1.92
CA VAL A 226 -4.46 32.45 2.23
C VAL A 226 -2.98 32.19 2.51
#